data_4494dba8b1bfc75aa42d187cd6d004d5
#
_entry.id   4494dba8b1bfc75aa42d187cd6d004d5
#
_cell.length_a   1.000
_cell.length_b   1.000
_cell.length_c   1.000
_cell.angle_alpha   90.00
_cell.angle_beta   90.00
_cell.angle_gamma   90.00
#
_symmetry.space_group_name_H-M   'P 1'
#
loop_
_entity.id
_entity.type
_entity.pdbx_description
1 polymer ?
#
loop_
_entity_poly.entity_id
_entity_poly.type
_entity_poly.pdbx_seq_one_letter_code
_entity_poly.pdbx_strand_id
1 'polypeptide(L)'
;VAPSRGLGDVYKRQVKSVVPAGEYKVTDTIAVITDADGRDHDITMVQRWPVKQAVRCYREKPRPSRVMETGVRAIDTFNPLAEGGTGFIPGPFGAGKTVLQHAISKQADADVIIIVACGERANEVVEIFKEFPELVDPRTGHKLMERTIIICNTSNMPVAAREASVYTGMTIGEYYRSMGLKVLVMADSTSRWAQALREMSNRLEELPGQDAFPVDLSAIISNFYARAGLVKLNNGKTGSVTVSYTHLRAHETELHL
;
A
#
# COMPACT_ATOMS: atom_id res chain seq x y z
N VAL A 1 14.81 -13.01 -6.28
CA VAL A 1 15.35 -12.11 -7.31
C VAL A 1 16.39 -11.25 -6.64
N ALA A 2 17.67 -11.46 -6.96
CA ALA A 2 18.74 -10.60 -6.51
C ALA A 2 18.54 -9.16 -7.01
N PRO A 3 18.97 -8.13 -6.27
CA PRO A 3 18.84 -6.75 -6.70
C PRO A 3 19.56 -6.56 -8.03
N SER A 4 18.93 -5.84 -8.93
CA SER A 4 19.42 -5.49 -10.25
C SER A 4 20.83 -4.90 -10.17
N ARG A 5 21.83 -5.66 -10.49
CA ARG A 5 23.12 -5.14 -10.92
C ARG A 5 22.95 -4.74 -12.39
N GLY A 6 23.26 -3.50 -12.67
CA GLY A 6 23.47 -2.83 -13.95
C GLY A 6 22.78 -3.37 -15.21
N LEU A 7 22.47 -2.51 -16.11
CA LEU A 7 21.81 -2.70 -17.41
C LEU A 7 22.49 -3.75 -18.37
N GLY A 8 23.35 -4.61 -17.90
CA GLY A 8 24.09 -5.59 -18.70
C GLY A 8 23.70 -7.06 -18.54
N ASP A 9 23.10 -7.45 -17.41
CA ASP A 9 22.83 -8.85 -17.13
C ASP A 9 21.33 -9.18 -17.22
N VAL A 10 20.85 -9.34 -18.43
CA VAL A 10 19.58 -10.05 -18.66
C VAL A 10 19.88 -11.53 -18.42
N TYR A 11 19.63 -12.00 -17.20
CA TYR A 11 19.68 -13.43 -16.89
C TYR A 11 18.61 -14.14 -17.73
N LYS A 12 19.04 -14.75 -18.82
CA LYS A 12 18.18 -15.65 -19.60
C LYS A 12 17.96 -16.91 -18.76
N ARG A 13 16.79 -17.00 -18.14
CA ARG A 13 16.33 -18.22 -17.50
C ARG A 13 15.43 -18.96 -18.46
N GLN A 14 15.66 -20.26 -18.60
CA GLN A 14 14.84 -21.13 -19.45
C GLN A 14 13.84 -21.88 -18.57
N VAL A 15 12.59 -21.93 -19.01
CA VAL A 15 11.56 -22.75 -18.35
C VAL A 15 11.84 -24.22 -18.80
N LYS A 16 12.19 -25.07 -17.84
CA LYS A 16 12.49 -26.48 -18.06
C LYS A 16 11.21 -27.32 -18.06
N SER A 17 10.34 -27.07 -17.08
CA SER A 17 9.06 -27.78 -16.96
C SER A 17 8.01 -26.89 -16.26
N VAL A 18 6.76 -27.12 -16.57
CA VAL A 18 5.60 -26.54 -15.92
C VAL A 18 4.63 -27.67 -15.63
N VAL A 19 4.04 -27.69 -14.44
CA VAL A 19 3.05 -28.71 -14.08
C VAL A 19 1.75 -28.51 -14.88
N PRO A 20 1.01 -29.57 -15.19
CA PRO A 20 -0.28 -29.46 -15.87
C PRO A 20 -1.29 -28.71 -15.00
N ALA A 21 -2.42 -28.32 -15.60
CA ALA A 21 -3.52 -27.71 -14.84
C ALA A 21 -4.08 -28.71 -13.83
N GLY A 22 -4.24 -28.27 -12.57
CA GLY A 22 -4.69 -29.09 -11.46
C GLY A 22 -4.78 -28.30 -10.16
N GLU A 23 -5.11 -28.98 -9.08
CA GLU A 23 -5.12 -28.42 -7.74
C GLU A 23 -3.76 -28.63 -7.07
N TYR A 24 -3.11 -27.55 -6.63
CA TYR A 24 -1.81 -27.56 -5.99
C TYR A 24 -1.83 -26.76 -4.70
N LYS A 25 -1.03 -27.17 -3.75
CA LYS A 25 -0.76 -26.36 -2.57
C LYS A 25 0.14 -25.19 -2.96
N VAL A 26 0.04 -24.06 -2.25
CA VAL A 26 0.88 -22.87 -2.50
C VAL A 26 2.39 -23.13 -2.40
N THR A 27 2.77 -24.17 -1.66
CA THR A 27 4.17 -24.61 -1.47
C THR A 27 4.66 -25.61 -2.50
N ASP A 28 3.77 -26.15 -3.34
CA ASP A 28 4.17 -27.14 -4.34
C ASP A 28 4.95 -26.48 -5.48
N THR A 29 5.90 -27.22 -6.05
CA THR A 29 6.67 -26.75 -7.21
C THR A 29 5.78 -26.76 -8.44
N ILE A 30 5.48 -25.56 -8.97
CA ILE A 30 4.62 -25.37 -10.15
C ILE A 30 5.40 -25.26 -11.47
N ALA A 31 6.67 -24.91 -11.39
CA ALA A 31 7.56 -24.84 -12.55
C ALA A 31 9.02 -25.02 -12.11
N VAL A 32 9.85 -25.47 -13.02
CA VAL A 32 11.30 -25.50 -12.84
C VAL A 32 11.93 -24.62 -13.91
N ILE A 33 12.83 -23.74 -13.49
CA ILE A 33 13.58 -22.86 -14.38
C ILE A 33 15.08 -23.15 -14.23
N THR A 34 15.80 -23.15 -15.34
CA THR A 34 17.25 -23.28 -15.34
C THR A 34 17.90 -21.92 -15.55
N ASP A 35 18.88 -21.57 -14.72
CA ASP A 35 19.65 -20.34 -14.87
C ASP A 35 20.76 -20.46 -15.94
N ALA A 36 21.50 -19.36 -16.14
CA ALA A 36 22.60 -19.32 -17.11
C ALA A 36 23.75 -20.27 -16.75
N ASP A 37 23.87 -20.65 -15.48
CA ASP A 37 24.91 -21.56 -14.97
C ASP A 37 24.46 -23.02 -15.04
N GLY A 38 23.29 -23.32 -15.61
CA GLY A 38 22.73 -24.66 -15.75
C GLY A 38 22.12 -25.21 -14.45
N ARG A 39 21.89 -24.38 -13.42
CA ARG A 39 21.27 -24.80 -12.16
C ARG A 39 19.76 -24.69 -12.25
N ASP A 40 19.09 -25.72 -11.77
CA ASP A 40 17.64 -25.75 -11.70
C ASP A 40 17.13 -25.04 -10.42
N HIS A 41 16.08 -24.24 -10.59
CA HIS A 41 15.39 -23.56 -9.51
C HIS A 41 13.90 -23.89 -9.53
N ASP A 42 13.42 -24.38 -8.41
CA ASP A 42 12.00 -24.67 -8.20
C ASP A 42 11.21 -23.38 -7.99
N ILE A 43 10.14 -23.23 -8.73
CA ILE A 43 9.20 -22.12 -8.61
C ILE A 43 7.94 -22.61 -7.91
N THR A 44 7.59 -21.97 -6.81
CA THR A 44 6.35 -22.19 -6.07
C THR A 44 5.45 -20.96 -6.18
N MET A 45 4.19 -21.06 -5.72
CA MET A 45 3.30 -19.91 -5.62
C MET A 45 3.68 -18.98 -4.45
N VAL A 46 4.57 -19.40 -3.55
CA VAL A 46 5.08 -18.58 -2.44
C VAL A 46 6.27 -17.77 -2.92
N GLN A 47 6.20 -16.46 -2.74
CA GLN A 47 7.28 -15.54 -3.11
C GLN A 47 7.66 -14.64 -1.92
N ARG A 48 8.95 -14.55 -1.63
CA ARG A 48 9.47 -13.55 -0.68
C ARG A 48 9.72 -12.25 -1.43
N TRP A 49 9.08 -11.17 -0.96
CA TRP A 49 9.17 -9.87 -1.60
C TRP A 49 9.67 -8.81 -0.62
N PRO A 50 10.69 -8.00 -0.98
CA PRO A 50 11.11 -6.87 -0.16
C PRO A 50 10.07 -5.76 -0.22
N VAL A 51 9.44 -5.43 0.90
CA VAL A 51 8.28 -4.51 0.97
C VAL A 51 8.58 -3.09 0.47
N LYS A 52 9.84 -2.65 0.52
CA LYS A 52 10.24 -1.34 -0.02
C LYS A 52 10.30 -1.30 -1.56
N GLN A 53 10.30 -2.45 -2.23
CA GLN A 53 10.29 -2.52 -3.70
C GLN A 53 8.87 -2.63 -4.24
N ALA A 54 8.55 -1.81 -5.24
CA ALA A 54 7.26 -1.86 -5.91
C ALA A 54 7.10 -3.16 -6.71
N VAL A 55 5.91 -3.76 -6.67
CA VAL A 55 5.53 -4.91 -7.48
C VAL A 55 5.17 -4.42 -8.88
N ARG A 56 6.03 -4.71 -9.87
CA ARG A 56 5.89 -4.23 -11.25
C ARG A 56 5.48 -5.37 -12.21
N CYS A 57 4.44 -6.11 -11.84
CA CYS A 57 3.89 -7.22 -12.64
C CYS A 57 2.78 -6.74 -13.59
N TYR A 58 3.00 -5.67 -14.34
CA TYR A 58 2.03 -5.09 -15.26
C TYR A 58 2.68 -4.68 -16.58
N ARG A 59 1.87 -4.59 -17.64
CA ARG A 59 2.31 -4.19 -18.96
C ARG A 59 2.54 -2.67 -19.06
N GLU A 60 1.56 -1.89 -18.57
CA GLU A 60 1.62 -0.44 -18.60
C GLU A 60 0.87 0.17 -17.42
N LYS A 61 1.21 1.42 -17.11
CA LYS A 61 0.56 2.22 -16.10
C LYS A 61 -0.07 3.46 -16.76
N PRO A 62 -1.33 3.37 -17.24
CA PRO A 62 -1.99 4.49 -17.88
C PRO A 62 -2.31 5.60 -16.86
N ARG A 63 -2.64 6.78 -17.36
CA ARG A 63 -3.15 7.85 -16.52
C ARG A 63 -4.53 7.46 -15.98
N PRO A 64 -4.83 7.77 -14.71
CA PRO A 64 -6.16 7.56 -14.16
C PRO A 64 -7.22 8.28 -15.00
N SER A 65 -8.26 7.57 -15.39
CA SER A 65 -9.36 8.10 -16.24
C SER A 65 -10.74 7.91 -15.63
N ARG A 66 -10.82 7.21 -14.50
CA ARG A 66 -12.07 6.93 -13.79
C ARG A 66 -12.03 7.57 -12.42
N VAL A 67 -13.17 8.02 -11.95
CA VAL A 67 -13.36 8.48 -10.57
C VAL A 67 -13.67 7.27 -9.70
N MET A 68 -13.05 7.21 -8.53
CA MET A 68 -13.40 6.25 -7.49
C MET A 68 -14.53 6.85 -6.65
N GLU A 69 -15.68 6.22 -6.64
CA GLU A 69 -16.78 6.61 -5.78
C GLU A 69 -16.42 6.34 -4.32
N THR A 70 -16.34 7.40 -3.51
CA THR A 70 -16.04 7.29 -2.09
C THR A 70 -17.30 7.13 -1.24
N GLY A 71 -18.47 7.43 -1.80
CA GLY A 71 -19.76 7.46 -1.11
C GLY A 71 -19.97 8.71 -0.25
N VAL A 72 -18.99 9.61 -0.20
CA VAL A 72 -19.09 10.90 0.49
C VAL A 72 -19.36 11.98 -0.55
N ARG A 73 -20.60 12.47 -0.63
CA ARG A 73 -21.03 13.43 -1.65
C ARG A 73 -20.14 14.65 -1.81
N ALA A 74 -19.64 15.20 -0.70
CA ALA A 74 -18.75 16.36 -0.73
C ALA A 74 -17.42 16.06 -1.43
N ILE A 75 -16.85 14.87 -1.20
CA ILE A 75 -15.61 14.45 -1.85
C ILE A 75 -15.87 14.18 -3.32
N ASP A 76 -16.87 13.35 -3.62
CA ASP A 76 -17.15 12.92 -4.99
C ASP A 76 -17.55 14.08 -5.91
N THR A 77 -18.11 15.17 -5.34
CA THR A 77 -18.52 16.36 -6.11
C THR A 77 -17.41 17.41 -6.23
N PHE A 78 -16.73 17.74 -5.12
CA PHE A 78 -15.80 18.88 -5.10
C PHE A 78 -14.32 18.50 -5.19
N ASN A 79 -13.96 17.29 -4.72
CA ASN A 79 -12.58 16.78 -4.73
C ASN A 79 -12.55 15.31 -5.12
N PRO A 80 -13.03 14.95 -6.33
CA PRO A 80 -13.14 13.56 -6.74
C PRO A 80 -11.79 12.85 -6.73
N LEU A 81 -11.77 11.67 -6.13
CA LEU A 81 -10.59 10.82 -6.08
C LEU A 81 -10.53 9.95 -7.33
N ALA A 82 -9.44 9.99 -8.05
CA ALA A 82 -9.26 9.14 -9.22
C ALA A 82 -8.93 7.69 -8.82
N GLU A 83 -9.50 6.72 -9.54
CA GLU A 83 -9.14 5.31 -9.40
C GLU A 83 -7.65 5.12 -9.72
N GLY A 84 -6.87 4.63 -8.77
CA GLY A 84 -5.41 4.58 -8.87
C GLY A 84 -4.72 5.91 -8.58
N GLY A 85 -5.45 6.91 -8.08
CA GLY A 85 -4.89 8.17 -7.63
C GLY A 85 -4.45 8.16 -6.17
N THR A 86 -4.02 9.33 -5.70
CA THR A 86 -3.69 9.59 -4.30
C THR A 86 -4.58 10.71 -3.77
N GLY A 87 -5.21 10.49 -2.63
CA GLY A 87 -6.04 11.47 -1.93
C GLY A 87 -5.41 11.88 -0.61
N PHE A 88 -5.43 13.18 -0.32
CA PHE A 88 -4.90 13.75 0.90
C PHE A 88 -6.04 14.34 1.74
N ILE A 89 -6.06 13.99 3.02
CA ILE A 89 -7.03 14.51 3.99
C ILE A 89 -6.29 15.42 4.97
N PRO A 90 -6.23 16.73 4.70
CA PRO A 90 -5.60 17.70 5.59
C PRO A 90 -6.48 18.01 6.80
N GLY A 91 -5.87 18.46 7.86
CA GLY A 91 -6.59 18.99 9.01
C GLY A 91 -5.83 18.86 10.32
N PRO A 92 -6.09 19.76 11.30
CA PRO A 92 -5.47 19.69 12.60
C PRO A 92 -5.94 18.46 13.41
N PHE A 93 -5.33 18.25 14.55
CA PHE A 93 -5.77 17.20 15.47
C PHE A 93 -7.24 17.42 15.88
N GLY A 94 -8.03 16.35 15.88
CA GLY A 94 -9.45 16.43 16.22
C GLY A 94 -10.39 16.90 15.10
N ALA A 95 -9.89 17.19 13.89
CA ALA A 95 -10.71 17.61 12.76
C ALA A 95 -11.55 16.48 12.12
N GLY A 96 -11.58 15.29 12.70
CA GLY A 96 -12.39 14.17 12.20
C GLY A 96 -11.77 13.41 11.01
N LYS A 97 -10.45 13.51 10.79
CA LYS A 97 -9.76 12.83 9.69
C LYS A 97 -9.99 11.32 9.69
N THR A 98 -9.78 10.67 10.82
CA THR A 98 -9.99 9.22 11.00
C THR A 98 -11.46 8.84 10.76
N VAL A 99 -12.40 9.66 11.25
CA VAL A 99 -13.84 9.44 11.03
C VAL A 99 -14.18 9.50 9.54
N LEU A 100 -13.60 10.47 8.81
CA LEU A 100 -13.77 10.56 7.36
C LEU A 100 -13.17 9.36 6.62
N GLN A 101 -11.99 8.89 7.02
CA GLN A 101 -11.40 7.68 6.45
C GLN A 101 -12.26 6.44 6.70
N HIS A 102 -12.81 6.29 7.90
CA HIS A 102 -13.73 5.21 8.20
C HIS A 102 -15.01 5.32 7.35
N ALA A 103 -15.55 6.52 7.14
CA ALA A 103 -16.72 6.72 6.28
C ALA A 103 -16.42 6.32 4.83
N ILE A 104 -15.25 6.68 4.30
CA ILE A 104 -14.80 6.28 2.96
C ILE A 104 -14.66 4.75 2.90
N SER A 105 -14.04 4.12 3.89
CA SER A 105 -13.85 2.66 3.90
C SER A 105 -15.15 1.88 3.86
N LYS A 106 -16.19 2.42 4.49
CA LYS A 106 -17.52 1.78 4.54
C LYS A 106 -18.24 1.80 3.19
N GLN A 107 -17.99 2.82 2.36
CA GLN A 107 -18.82 3.13 1.19
C GLN A 107 -18.05 3.08 -0.14
N ALA A 108 -16.73 3.11 -0.11
CA ALA A 108 -15.91 3.20 -1.32
C ALA A 108 -16.09 2.01 -2.29
N ASP A 109 -16.08 2.32 -3.59
CA ASP A 109 -16.07 1.34 -4.66
C ASP A 109 -14.69 0.67 -4.80
N ALA A 110 -14.37 -0.20 -3.86
CA ALA A 110 -13.14 -0.98 -3.84
C ALA A 110 -13.44 -2.45 -3.54
N ASP A 111 -12.70 -3.36 -4.19
CA ASP A 111 -12.82 -4.79 -3.93
C ASP A 111 -12.11 -5.17 -2.63
N VAL A 112 -10.98 -4.54 -2.36
CA VAL A 112 -10.17 -4.76 -1.14
C VAL A 112 -9.82 -3.41 -0.51
N ILE A 113 -9.99 -3.34 0.80
CA ILE A 113 -9.63 -2.18 1.61
C ILE A 113 -8.48 -2.56 2.53
N ILE A 114 -7.43 -1.76 2.56
CA ILE A 114 -6.28 -1.98 3.43
C ILE A 114 -6.14 -0.76 4.34
N ILE A 115 -6.34 -0.98 5.62
CA ILE A 115 -6.18 0.03 6.65
C ILE A 115 -4.82 -0.17 7.30
N VAL A 116 -3.98 0.84 7.22
CA VAL A 116 -2.66 0.84 7.85
C VAL A 116 -2.66 1.86 8.98
N ALA A 117 -2.84 1.38 10.20
CA ALA A 117 -2.68 2.19 11.40
C ALA A 117 -1.18 2.27 11.74
N CYS A 118 -0.57 3.42 11.50
CA CYS A 118 0.86 3.65 11.71
C CYS A 118 1.11 4.46 12.98
N GLY A 119 1.46 3.77 14.06
CA GLY A 119 1.74 4.38 15.35
C GLY A 119 0.51 4.96 16.04
N GLU A 120 -0.68 4.46 15.74
CA GLU A 120 -1.94 4.91 16.34
C GLU A 120 -2.06 4.56 17.82
N ARG A 121 -2.96 5.25 18.52
CA ARG A 121 -3.25 4.96 19.92
C ARG A 121 -3.99 3.61 20.01
N ALA A 122 -3.65 2.82 21.02
CA ALA A 122 -4.29 1.52 21.22
C ALA A 122 -5.83 1.60 21.27
N ASN A 123 -6.38 2.68 21.83
CA ASN A 123 -7.83 2.88 21.93
C ASN A 123 -8.49 3.03 20.55
N GLU A 124 -7.88 3.79 19.64
CA GLU A 124 -8.38 4.00 18.27
C GLU A 124 -8.35 2.68 17.48
N VAL A 125 -7.30 1.90 17.66
CA VAL A 125 -7.17 0.58 17.05
C VAL A 125 -8.24 -0.40 17.59
N VAL A 126 -8.50 -0.40 18.90
CA VAL A 126 -9.54 -1.23 19.51
C VAL A 126 -10.93 -0.87 18.98
N GLU A 127 -11.19 0.42 18.74
CA GLU A 127 -12.45 0.89 18.16
C GLU A 127 -12.67 0.31 16.76
N ILE A 128 -11.65 0.35 15.90
CA ILE A 128 -11.70 -0.26 14.58
C ILE A 128 -12.04 -1.76 14.68
N PHE A 129 -11.38 -2.49 15.57
CA PHE A 129 -11.62 -3.94 15.75
C PHE A 129 -13.01 -4.25 16.32
N LYS A 130 -13.64 -3.34 17.03
CA LYS A 130 -15.01 -3.51 17.53
C LYS A 130 -16.06 -3.16 16.48
N GLU A 131 -15.87 -2.06 15.76
CA GLU A 131 -16.85 -1.57 14.80
C GLU A 131 -16.87 -2.34 13.48
N PHE A 132 -15.70 -2.60 12.89
CA PHE A 132 -15.61 -3.16 11.55
C PHE A 132 -16.27 -4.55 11.37
N PRO A 133 -16.21 -5.48 12.34
CA PRO A 133 -16.89 -6.78 12.23
C PRO A 133 -18.42 -6.69 12.22
N GLU A 134 -18.98 -5.60 12.78
CA GLU A 134 -20.44 -5.40 12.85
C GLU A 134 -20.98 -4.68 11.61
N LEU A 135 -20.10 -4.00 10.86
CA LEU A 135 -20.48 -3.24 9.69
C LEU A 135 -20.78 -4.14 8.50
N VAL A 136 -21.87 -3.82 7.82
CA VAL A 136 -22.28 -4.48 6.58
C VAL A 136 -21.98 -3.55 5.41
N ASP A 137 -21.39 -4.09 4.36
CA ASP A 137 -21.17 -3.38 3.11
C ASP A 137 -22.53 -3.10 2.44
N PRO A 138 -22.92 -1.84 2.24
CA PRO A 138 -24.21 -1.50 1.65
C PRO A 138 -24.37 -1.99 0.20
N ARG A 139 -23.26 -2.31 -0.49
CA ARG A 139 -23.27 -2.75 -1.89
C ARG A 139 -23.44 -4.26 -2.05
N THR A 140 -22.79 -5.03 -1.20
CA THR A 140 -22.74 -6.50 -1.31
C THR A 140 -23.62 -7.20 -0.29
N GLY A 141 -24.00 -6.53 0.80
CA GLY A 141 -24.71 -7.13 1.92
C GLY A 141 -23.83 -8.05 2.80
N HIS A 142 -22.56 -8.22 2.47
CA HIS A 142 -21.60 -9.00 3.25
C HIS A 142 -20.94 -8.14 4.34
N LYS A 143 -20.29 -8.81 5.28
CA LYS A 143 -19.56 -8.08 6.32
C LYS A 143 -18.36 -7.33 5.72
N LEU A 144 -18.16 -6.09 6.15
CA LEU A 144 -17.08 -5.24 5.67
C LEU A 144 -15.69 -5.87 5.92
N MET A 145 -15.55 -6.63 7.01
CA MET A 145 -14.33 -7.35 7.35
C MET A 145 -13.90 -8.38 6.31
N GLU A 146 -14.81 -8.94 5.51
CA GLU A 146 -14.47 -9.93 4.48
C GLU A 146 -13.61 -9.34 3.36
N ARG A 147 -13.70 -8.03 3.13
CA ARG A 147 -12.89 -7.31 2.15
C ARG A 147 -11.86 -6.35 2.75
N THR A 148 -11.67 -6.40 4.08
CA THR A 148 -10.79 -5.45 4.77
C THR A 148 -9.58 -6.15 5.37
N ILE A 149 -8.39 -5.61 5.12
CA ILE A 149 -7.14 -6.02 5.73
C ILE A 149 -6.68 -4.90 6.65
N ILE A 150 -6.42 -5.21 7.91
CA ILE A 150 -6.00 -4.23 8.90
C ILE A 150 -4.56 -4.54 9.33
N ILE A 151 -3.67 -3.58 9.12
CA ILE A 151 -2.29 -3.62 9.59
C ILE A 151 -2.16 -2.64 10.75
N CYS A 152 -2.09 -3.17 11.96
CA CYS A 152 -2.03 -2.35 13.17
C CYS A 152 -0.61 -2.23 13.69
N ASN A 153 -0.13 -1.00 13.76
CA ASN A 153 1.07 -0.64 14.48
C ASN A 153 0.73 0.44 15.49
N THR A 154 0.83 0.12 16.78
CA THR A 154 0.58 1.08 17.86
C THR A 154 1.83 1.89 18.19
N SER A 155 1.64 3.02 18.90
CA SER A 155 2.72 3.92 19.31
C SER A 155 3.80 3.26 20.17
N ASN A 156 3.48 2.13 20.81
CA ASN A 156 4.39 1.39 21.68
C ASN A 156 5.32 0.42 20.93
N MET A 157 5.03 0.18 19.64
CA MET A 157 5.82 -0.76 18.84
C MET A 157 7.14 -0.15 18.36
N PRO A 158 8.15 -0.96 18.02
CA PRO A 158 9.44 -0.50 17.54
C PRO A 158 9.32 0.41 16.32
N VAL A 159 10.22 1.40 16.23
CA VAL A 159 10.25 2.39 15.12
C VAL A 159 10.34 1.72 13.76
N ALA A 160 11.19 0.69 13.62
CA ALA A 160 11.35 -0.06 12.38
C ALA A 160 10.03 -0.75 11.94
N ALA A 161 9.23 -1.22 12.88
CA ALA A 161 7.92 -1.80 12.59
C ALA A 161 6.93 -0.74 12.11
N ARG A 162 6.97 0.49 12.68
CA ARG A 162 6.18 1.64 12.21
C ARG A 162 6.53 2.01 10.78
N GLU A 163 7.80 2.10 10.46
CA GLU A 163 8.24 2.38 9.10
C GLU A 163 7.80 1.27 8.12
N ALA A 164 8.01 0.01 8.47
CA ALA A 164 7.71 -1.12 7.61
C ALA A 164 6.21 -1.33 7.36
N SER A 165 5.34 -0.96 8.32
CA SER A 165 3.89 -1.21 8.24
C SER A 165 3.25 -0.57 7.00
N VAL A 166 3.63 0.66 6.68
CA VAL A 166 3.11 1.42 5.53
C VAL A 166 3.51 0.75 4.21
N TYR A 167 4.77 0.33 4.10
CA TYR A 167 5.26 -0.40 2.93
C TYR A 167 4.62 -1.77 2.80
N THR A 168 4.37 -2.45 3.92
CA THR A 168 3.69 -3.76 3.94
C THR A 168 2.27 -3.63 3.38
N GLY A 169 1.51 -2.63 3.85
CA GLY A 169 0.17 -2.36 3.32
C GLY A 169 0.16 -2.08 1.83
N MET A 170 1.09 -1.25 1.37
CA MET A 170 1.23 -0.95 -0.05
C MET A 170 1.57 -2.19 -0.88
N THR A 171 2.49 -3.04 -0.40
CA THR A 171 2.90 -4.26 -1.12
C THR A 171 1.76 -5.25 -1.23
N ILE A 172 0.96 -5.41 -0.16
CA ILE A 172 -0.26 -6.24 -0.19
C ILE A 172 -1.26 -5.64 -1.20
N GLY A 173 -1.42 -4.32 -1.22
CA GLY A 173 -2.27 -3.64 -2.20
C GLY A 173 -1.82 -3.89 -3.64
N GLU A 174 -0.53 -3.81 -3.90
CA GLU A 174 0.04 -4.10 -5.22
C GLU A 174 -0.13 -5.57 -5.63
N TYR A 175 -0.09 -6.49 -4.66
CA TYR A 175 -0.35 -7.91 -4.90
C TYR A 175 -1.79 -8.12 -5.39
N TYR A 176 -2.78 -7.56 -4.70
CA TYR A 176 -4.18 -7.65 -5.14
C TYR A 176 -4.44 -6.89 -6.45
N ARG A 177 -3.78 -5.75 -6.66
CA ARG A 177 -3.80 -5.05 -7.96
C ARG A 177 -3.32 -5.96 -9.10
N SER A 178 -2.29 -6.77 -8.85
CA SER A 178 -1.76 -7.72 -9.84
C SER A 178 -2.75 -8.83 -10.19
N MET A 179 -3.78 -9.04 -9.38
CA MET A 179 -4.90 -9.93 -9.68
C MET A 179 -6.02 -9.25 -10.48
N GLY A 180 -5.94 -7.93 -10.67
CA GLY A 180 -6.95 -7.14 -11.38
C GLY A 180 -8.04 -6.56 -10.47
N LEU A 181 -7.79 -6.45 -9.17
CA LEU A 181 -8.72 -5.90 -8.19
C LEU A 181 -8.50 -4.40 -7.98
N LYS A 182 -9.57 -3.73 -7.57
CA LYS A 182 -9.54 -2.34 -7.11
C LYS A 182 -9.22 -2.31 -5.64
N VAL A 183 -8.10 -1.74 -5.28
CA VAL A 183 -7.63 -1.69 -3.90
C VAL A 183 -7.62 -0.25 -3.40
N LEU A 184 -8.17 -0.03 -2.21
CA LEU A 184 -8.07 1.22 -1.48
C LEU A 184 -7.13 1.01 -0.29
N VAL A 185 -6.01 1.73 -0.27
CA VAL A 185 -5.07 1.76 0.87
C VAL A 185 -5.28 3.05 1.65
N MET A 186 -5.58 2.92 2.91
CA MET A 186 -5.73 4.05 3.83
C MET A 186 -4.63 4.00 4.88
N ALA A 187 -3.80 5.04 4.93
CA ALA A 187 -2.72 5.15 5.90
C ALA A 187 -3.04 6.24 6.94
N ASP A 188 -3.20 5.83 8.18
CA ASP A 188 -3.41 6.70 9.33
C ASP A 188 -2.37 6.41 10.43
N SER A 189 -1.50 7.29 10.83
CA SER A 189 -1.24 8.61 10.25
C SER A 189 0.16 8.62 9.62
N THR A 190 0.25 9.18 8.42
CA THR A 190 1.54 9.29 7.72
C THR A 190 2.50 10.27 8.41
N SER A 191 2.02 11.16 9.28
CA SER A 191 2.86 11.99 10.14
C SER A 191 3.73 11.13 11.07
N ARG A 192 3.16 10.08 11.64
CA ARG A 192 3.90 9.17 12.54
C ARG A 192 4.86 8.27 11.77
N TRP A 193 4.55 7.98 10.51
CA TRP A 193 5.51 7.35 9.60
C TRP A 193 6.72 8.27 9.35
N ALA A 194 6.49 9.55 9.05
CA ALA A 194 7.57 10.52 8.89
C ALA A 194 8.41 10.68 10.18
N GLN A 195 7.75 10.67 11.36
CA GLN A 195 8.46 10.65 12.64
C GLN A 195 9.34 9.40 12.80
N ALA A 196 8.86 8.23 12.38
CA ALA A 196 9.64 7.01 12.41
C ALA A 196 10.88 7.12 11.50
N LEU A 197 10.74 7.68 10.30
CA LEU A 197 11.87 7.95 9.41
C LEU A 197 12.89 8.90 10.05
N ARG A 198 12.44 9.97 10.72
CA ARG A 198 13.30 10.88 11.46
C ARG A 198 14.05 10.18 12.59
N GLU A 199 13.36 9.36 13.39
CA GLU A 199 14.00 8.62 14.48
C GLU A 199 15.04 7.62 13.97
N MET A 200 14.79 6.98 12.83
CA MET A 200 15.75 6.05 12.22
C MET A 200 16.97 6.78 11.67
N SER A 201 16.79 7.85 10.91
CA SER A 201 17.86 8.66 10.37
C SER A 201 18.78 9.21 11.47
N ASN A 202 18.18 9.71 12.56
CA ASN A 202 18.96 10.18 13.72
C ASN A 202 19.77 9.06 14.39
N ARG A 203 19.24 7.83 14.46
CA ARG A 203 19.98 6.68 15.02
C ARG A 203 21.10 6.18 14.10
N LEU A 204 20.97 6.42 12.79
CA LEU A 204 21.98 6.10 11.78
C LEU A 204 23.01 7.22 11.62
N GLU A 205 22.90 8.29 12.43
CA GLU A 205 23.80 9.46 12.39
C GLU A 205 23.87 10.10 10.99
N GLU A 206 22.77 10.04 10.22
CA GLU A 206 22.66 10.71 8.94
C GLU A 206 22.60 12.22 9.12
N LEU A 207 23.08 12.98 8.14
CA LEU A 207 23.00 14.43 8.16
C LEU A 207 21.54 14.88 8.24
N PRO A 208 21.15 15.65 9.27
CA PRO A 208 19.77 16.09 9.42
C PRO A 208 19.43 17.18 8.40
N GLY A 209 18.26 17.04 7.79
CA GLY A 209 17.62 18.09 7.01
C GLY A 209 16.85 19.07 7.90
N GLN A 210 15.86 19.76 7.29
CA GLN A 210 14.99 20.67 8.02
C GLN A 210 14.22 19.93 9.11
N ASP A 211 14.10 20.52 10.31
CA ASP A 211 13.42 19.96 11.49
C ASP A 211 13.91 18.55 11.90
N ALA A 212 15.18 18.27 11.64
CA ALA A 212 15.82 16.98 11.89
C ALA A 212 15.19 15.79 11.14
N PHE A 213 14.47 16.03 10.06
CA PHE A 213 14.01 14.98 9.14
C PHE A 213 15.14 14.56 8.17
N PRO A 214 15.07 13.35 7.58
CA PRO A 214 15.99 12.96 6.51
C PRO A 214 15.98 13.96 5.37
N VAL A 215 17.13 14.24 4.79
CA VAL A 215 17.26 15.17 3.64
C VAL A 215 16.45 14.72 2.43
N ASP A 216 16.31 13.42 2.26
CA ASP A 216 15.59 12.77 1.16
C ASP A 216 14.12 12.43 1.48
N LEU A 217 13.55 12.94 2.58
CA LEU A 217 12.17 12.67 3.00
C LEU A 217 11.17 12.88 1.87
N SER A 218 11.29 13.98 1.13
CA SER A 218 10.41 14.29 0.00
C SER A 218 10.49 13.24 -1.11
N ALA A 219 11.68 12.72 -1.39
CA ALA A 219 11.91 11.67 -2.36
C ALA A 219 11.32 10.33 -1.89
N ILE A 220 11.50 9.98 -0.62
CA ILE A 220 10.93 8.78 -0.01
C ILE A 220 9.41 8.80 -0.13
N ILE A 221 8.77 9.91 0.24
CA ILE A 221 7.33 10.10 0.18
C ILE A 221 6.82 10.04 -1.26
N SER A 222 7.47 10.75 -2.17
CA SER A 222 7.12 10.75 -3.59
C SER A 222 7.20 9.35 -4.20
N ASN A 223 8.28 8.63 -3.92
CA ASN A 223 8.47 7.24 -4.37
C ASN A 223 7.41 6.29 -3.80
N PHE A 224 6.99 6.50 -2.56
CA PHE A 224 5.92 5.72 -1.96
C PHE A 224 4.59 5.96 -2.67
N TYR A 225 4.19 7.23 -2.86
CA TYR A 225 2.94 7.54 -3.55
C TYR A 225 2.96 7.19 -5.04
N ALA A 226 4.13 7.22 -5.67
CA ALA A 226 4.30 6.76 -7.05
C ALA A 226 3.97 5.27 -7.24
N ARG A 227 3.88 4.48 -6.16
CA ARG A 227 3.43 3.07 -6.21
C ARG A 227 1.93 2.94 -6.45
N ALA A 228 1.11 3.92 -6.03
CA ALA A 228 -0.30 3.99 -6.39
C ALA A 228 -0.46 4.08 -7.90
N GLY A 229 -1.54 3.56 -8.44
CA GLY A 229 -1.82 3.69 -9.86
C GLY A 229 -2.81 2.68 -10.41
N LEU A 230 -3.44 3.07 -11.51
CA LEU A 230 -4.16 2.18 -12.40
C LEU A 230 -3.15 1.46 -13.28
N VAL A 231 -3.28 0.16 -13.46
CA VAL A 231 -2.38 -0.66 -14.28
C VAL A 231 -3.17 -1.55 -15.23
N LYS A 232 -2.60 -1.80 -16.40
CA LYS A 232 -3.05 -2.86 -17.30
C LYS A 232 -2.14 -4.06 -17.14
N LEU A 233 -2.71 -5.18 -16.81
CA LEU A 233 -2.01 -6.44 -16.61
C LEU A 233 -1.72 -7.13 -17.95
N ASN A 234 -0.80 -8.09 -17.92
CA ASN A 234 -0.42 -8.85 -19.11
C ASN A 234 -1.59 -9.69 -19.67
N ASN A 235 -2.58 -10.05 -18.84
CA ASN A 235 -3.80 -10.76 -19.24
C ASN A 235 -4.92 -9.85 -19.78
N GLY A 236 -4.64 -8.55 -19.95
CA GLY A 236 -5.60 -7.55 -20.43
C GLY A 236 -6.57 -6.99 -19.40
N LYS A 237 -6.59 -7.52 -18.16
CA LYS A 237 -7.38 -6.95 -17.05
C LYS A 237 -6.74 -5.67 -16.55
N THR A 238 -7.54 -4.83 -15.91
CA THR A 238 -7.09 -3.62 -15.20
C THR A 238 -7.17 -3.86 -13.69
N GLY A 239 -6.20 -3.35 -12.97
CA GLY A 239 -6.20 -3.33 -11.51
C GLY A 239 -5.74 -1.95 -11.01
N SER A 240 -6.17 -1.55 -9.83
CA SER A 240 -5.82 -0.24 -9.28
C SER A 240 -5.44 -0.29 -7.82
N VAL A 241 -4.53 0.57 -7.41
CA VAL A 241 -4.27 0.92 -6.01
C VAL A 241 -4.48 2.40 -5.85
N THR A 242 -5.52 2.76 -5.12
CA THR A 242 -5.82 4.13 -4.72
C THR A 242 -5.35 4.31 -3.28
N VAL A 243 -4.67 5.40 -2.98
CA VAL A 243 -4.15 5.68 -1.64
C VAL A 243 -4.83 6.91 -1.06
N SER A 244 -5.44 6.75 0.10
CA SER A 244 -5.89 7.87 0.94
C SER A 244 -5.01 7.94 2.18
N TYR A 245 -4.53 9.13 2.50
CA TYR A 245 -3.66 9.33 3.65
C TYR A 245 -4.02 10.58 4.43
N THR A 246 -3.78 10.53 5.73
CA THR A 246 -3.87 11.68 6.60
C THR A 246 -2.52 12.40 6.61
N HIS A 247 -2.57 13.65 6.82
CA HIS A 247 -1.57 14.68 7.03
C HIS A 247 -0.09 14.28 7.20
N LEU A 248 0.77 14.86 6.37
CA LEU A 248 2.22 14.90 6.54
C LEU A 248 2.62 16.28 7.07
N ARG A 249 3.01 16.35 8.33
CA ARG A 249 3.38 17.59 9.03
C ARG A 249 4.67 18.27 8.50
N ALA A 250 5.39 17.64 7.59
CA ALA A 250 6.67 18.15 7.09
C ALA A 250 6.57 19.47 6.29
N HIS A 251 5.38 19.95 5.95
CA HIS A 251 5.15 21.20 5.21
C HIS A 251 3.94 22.00 5.72
N GLU A 252 3.57 21.83 7.00
CA GLU A 252 2.65 22.77 7.62
C GLU A 252 3.40 24.06 7.93
N THR A 253 3.29 25.00 7.02
CA THR A 253 3.23 26.38 7.46
C THR A 253 1.94 26.51 8.28
N GLU A 254 2.04 26.51 9.60
CA GLU A 254 1.00 27.09 10.44
C GLU A 254 0.84 28.54 9.97
N LEU A 255 -0.17 28.79 9.15
CA LEU A 255 -0.69 30.13 9.00
C LEU A 255 -1.31 30.47 10.36
N HIS A 256 -0.52 31.05 11.23
CA HIS A 256 -1.03 31.77 12.37
C HIS A 256 -1.77 32.99 11.82
N LEU A 257 -3.09 32.85 11.63
CA LEU A 257 -4.02 33.95 11.57
C LEU A 257 -4.42 34.32 12.98
#